data_edd0b7d0223daf7ccf47acdac15e84f3
#
_entry.id   edd0b7d0223daf7ccf47acdac15e84f3
#
_cell.length_a   1.000
_cell.length_b   1.000
_cell.length_c   1.000
_cell.angle_alpha   90.00
_cell.angle_beta   90.00
_cell.angle_gamma   90.00
#
_symmetry.space_group_name_H-M   'P 1'
#
loop_
_entity.id
_entity.type
_entity.pdbx_description
1 polymer ?
#
loop_
_entity_poly.entity_id
_entity_poly.type
_entity_poly.pdbx_seq_one_letter_code
_entity_poly.pdbx_strand_id
1 'polypeptide(L)'
;MADGKDFLKRVSRKQFEEGAHALFERCKEPINRAMIDSRISLDDINDIVMVGGSSRIPKLKDILRDYFGPMIRINDSINPDEVVAAGATVYAGVLSGGHRDIVLSDVTPLTLGY
;
A
#
# COMPACT_ATOMS: atom_id res chain seq x y z
N MET A 1 4.69 -24.06 29.19
CA MET A 1 3.72 -24.69 28.40
C MET A 1 4.27 -25.90 27.70
N ALA A 2 3.79 -27.03 28.12
CA ALA A 2 4.09 -28.28 27.42
C ALA A 2 3.71 -28.20 25.96
N ASP A 3 2.84 -27.29 25.66
CA ASP A 3 2.24 -27.13 24.35
C ASP A 3 3.04 -26.21 23.44
N GLY A 4 4.29 -25.93 23.80
CA GLY A 4 5.19 -25.25 22.89
C GLY A 4 5.34 -25.94 21.55
N LYS A 5 5.05 -27.23 21.50
CA LYS A 5 5.02 -28.00 20.26
C LYS A 5 3.94 -27.53 19.28
N ASP A 6 2.81 -27.05 19.79
CA ASP A 6 1.72 -26.56 18.98
C ASP A 6 2.06 -25.25 18.30
N PHE A 7 2.95 -24.46 18.92
CA PHE A 7 3.41 -23.19 18.37
C PHE A 7 4.57 -23.36 17.39
N LEU A 8 5.14 -24.56 17.30
CA LEU A 8 6.20 -24.87 16.36
C LEU A 8 5.67 -25.35 15.00
N LYS A 9 4.39 -25.30 14.80
CA LYS A 9 3.79 -25.69 13.53
C LYS A 9 4.32 -24.79 12.42
N ARG A 10 4.90 -25.41 11.41
CA ARG A 10 5.40 -24.68 10.26
C ARG A 10 4.24 -24.26 9.37
N VAL A 11 4.20 -22.99 9.04
CA VAL A 11 3.22 -22.45 8.10
C VAL A 11 3.99 -22.00 6.85
N SER A 12 3.68 -22.60 5.71
CA SER A 12 4.23 -22.19 4.43
C SER A 12 3.58 -20.88 3.98
N ARG A 13 4.24 -20.17 3.04
CA ARG A 13 3.66 -18.99 2.41
C ARG A 13 2.28 -19.29 1.83
N LYS A 14 2.14 -20.43 1.16
CA LYS A 14 0.87 -20.85 0.56
C LYS A 14 -0.23 -21.05 1.62
N GLN A 15 0.10 -21.74 2.73
CA GLN A 15 -0.85 -21.94 3.82
C GLN A 15 -1.28 -20.62 4.45
N PHE A 16 -0.34 -19.69 4.63
CA PHE A 16 -0.63 -18.36 5.14
C PHE A 16 -1.58 -17.60 4.19
N GLU A 17 -1.30 -17.63 2.90
CA GLU A 17 -2.13 -16.97 1.90
C GLU A 17 -3.53 -17.55 1.83
N GLU A 18 -3.68 -18.87 1.92
CA GLU A 18 -4.97 -19.53 1.94
C GLU A 18 -5.76 -19.17 3.20
N GLY A 19 -5.10 -19.17 4.36
CA GLY A 19 -5.74 -18.81 5.63
C GLY A 19 -6.14 -17.36 5.72
N ALA A 20 -5.43 -16.48 5.03
CA ALA A 20 -5.68 -15.04 5.03
C ALA A 20 -6.44 -14.58 3.77
N HIS A 21 -6.93 -15.47 2.93
CA HIS A 21 -7.53 -15.15 1.64
C HIS A 21 -8.64 -14.10 1.76
N ALA A 22 -9.53 -14.24 2.74
CA ALA A 22 -10.61 -13.27 2.94
C ALA A 22 -10.07 -11.86 3.25
N LEU A 23 -8.97 -11.77 4.00
CA LEU A 23 -8.34 -10.50 4.32
C LEU A 23 -7.72 -9.87 3.07
N PHE A 24 -7.08 -10.68 2.23
CA PHE A 24 -6.50 -10.19 0.97
C PHE A 24 -7.60 -9.70 0.01
N GLU A 25 -8.71 -10.41 -0.08
CA GLU A 25 -9.83 -9.98 -0.90
C GLU A 25 -10.41 -8.64 -0.43
N ARG A 26 -10.44 -8.41 0.88
CA ARG A 26 -10.90 -7.13 1.43
C ARG A 26 -9.98 -5.96 1.10
N CYS A 27 -8.75 -6.21 0.71
CA CYS A 27 -7.84 -5.14 0.27
C CYS A 27 -8.31 -4.48 -1.04
N LYS A 28 -9.11 -5.18 -1.83
CA LYS A 28 -9.63 -4.65 -3.09
C LYS A 28 -10.68 -3.55 -2.88
N GLU A 29 -11.40 -3.59 -1.79
CA GLU A 29 -12.48 -2.64 -1.51
C GLU A 29 -11.99 -1.19 -1.39
N PRO A 30 -10.97 -0.87 -0.56
CA PRO A 30 -10.42 0.49 -0.50
C PRO A 30 -9.87 0.97 -1.83
N ILE A 31 -9.23 0.08 -2.59
CA ILE A 31 -8.69 0.39 -3.91
C ILE A 31 -9.83 0.79 -4.85
N ASN A 32 -10.88 -0.01 -4.90
CA ASN A 32 -12.03 0.27 -5.73
C ASN A 32 -12.70 1.59 -5.35
N ARG A 33 -12.85 1.86 -4.06
CA ARG A 33 -13.41 3.12 -3.56
C ARG A 33 -12.55 4.31 -3.96
N ALA A 34 -11.23 4.20 -3.81
CA ALA A 34 -10.31 5.27 -4.22
C ALA A 34 -10.40 5.55 -5.72
N MET A 35 -10.51 4.50 -6.54
CA MET A 35 -10.66 4.67 -7.98
C MET A 35 -11.97 5.37 -8.34
N ILE A 36 -13.08 5.01 -7.69
CA ILE A 36 -14.37 5.64 -7.91
C ILE A 36 -14.33 7.11 -7.49
N ASP A 37 -13.80 7.39 -6.31
CA ASP A 37 -13.76 8.74 -5.75
C ASP A 37 -12.86 9.67 -6.57
N SER A 38 -11.77 9.14 -7.11
CA SER A 38 -10.84 9.91 -7.94
C SER A 38 -11.38 10.20 -9.34
N ARG A 39 -12.33 9.42 -9.80
CA ARG A 39 -12.88 9.47 -11.17
C ARG A 39 -11.82 9.24 -12.25
N ILE A 40 -10.75 8.54 -11.90
CA ILE A 40 -9.66 8.21 -12.81
C ILE A 40 -9.90 6.80 -13.34
N SER A 41 -9.65 6.58 -14.63
CA SER A 41 -9.72 5.26 -15.24
C SER A 41 -8.54 4.40 -14.81
N LEU A 42 -8.74 3.09 -14.74
CA LEU A 42 -7.65 2.15 -14.48
C LEU A 42 -6.51 2.29 -15.50
N ASP A 43 -6.86 2.60 -16.75
CA ASP A 43 -5.89 2.77 -17.83
C ASP A 43 -5.01 4.01 -17.65
N ASP A 44 -5.46 4.96 -16.83
CA ASP A 44 -4.72 6.18 -16.54
C ASP A 44 -3.74 6.03 -15.38
N ILE A 45 -3.75 4.89 -14.69
CA ILE A 45 -2.79 4.58 -13.64
C ILE A 45 -1.50 4.08 -14.26
N ASN A 46 -0.41 4.79 -14.00
CA ASN A 46 0.90 4.46 -14.55
C ASN A 46 1.73 3.62 -13.59
N ASP A 47 1.76 4.03 -12.33
CA ASP A 47 2.59 3.41 -11.31
C ASP A 47 1.80 3.17 -10.02
N ILE A 48 2.14 2.09 -9.35
CA ILE A 48 1.67 1.81 -7.99
C ILE A 48 2.89 1.88 -7.08
N VAL A 49 2.80 2.72 -6.05
CA VAL A 49 3.88 2.86 -5.06
C VAL A 49 3.49 2.10 -3.80
N MET A 50 4.35 1.14 -3.41
CA MET A 50 4.11 0.30 -2.24
C MET A 50 4.62 0.98 -0.98
N VAL A 51 3.78 1.04 0.05
CA VAL A 51 4.07 1.71 1.31
C VAL A 51 3.67 0.81 2.48
N GLY A 52 4.50 0.82 3.53
CA GLY A 52 4.26 0.03 4.74
C GLY A 52 4.87 -1.37 4.68
N GLY A 53 5.17 -1.93 5.85
CA GLY A 53 5.83 -3.23 5.96
C GLY A 53 5.02 -4.37 5.38
N SER A 54 3.70 -4.34 5.51
CA SER A 54 2.81 -5.36 4.95
C SER A 54 2.85 -5.41 3.42
N SER A 55 3.30 -4.35 2.76
CA SER A 55 3.41 -4.33 1.30
C SER A 55 4.47 -5.28 0.76
N ARG A 56 5.30 -5.85 1.63
CA ARG A 56 6.28 -6.87 1.27
C ARG A 56 5.67 -8.24 1.01
N ILE A 57 4.41 -8.45 1.38
CA ILE A 57 3.71 -9.72 1.16
C ILE A 57 3.50 -9.92 -0.35
N PRO A 58 4.05 -11.00 -0.96
CA PRO A 58 3.97 -11.19 -2.41
C PRO A 58 2.54 -11.25 -2.96
N LYS A 59 1.61 -11.78 -2.17
CA LYS A 59 0.20 -11.90 -2.56
C LYS A 59 -0.43 -10.54 -2.86
N LEU A 60 -0.02 -9.49 -2.16
CA LEU A 60 -0.54 -8.15 -2.42
C LEU A 60 -0.15 -7.65 -3.81
N LYS A 61 1.06 -7.94 -4.26
CA LYS A 61 1.49 -7.60 -5.62
C LYS A 61 0.68 -8.34 -6.67
N ASP A 62 0.37 -9.61 -6.40
CA ASP A 62 -0.46 -10.41 -7.31
C ASP A 62 -1.88 -9.85 -7.40
N ILE A 63 -2.45 -9.45 -6.27
CA ILE A 63 -3.78 -8.82 -6.22
C ILE A 63 -3.79 -7.51 -7.01
N LEU A 64 -2.77 -6.69 -6.87
CA LEU A 64 -2.66 -5.43 -7.58
C LEU A 64 -2.53 -5.64 -9.09
N ARG A 65 -1.73 -6.61 -9.52
CA ARG A 65 -1.60 -6.94 -10.93
C ARG A 65 -2.89 -7.50 -11.51
N ASP A 66 -3.62 -8.26 -10.70
CA ASP A 66 -4.92 -8.81 -11.12
C ASP A 66 -5.97 -7.70 -11.27
N TYR A 67 -5.95 -6.71 -10.38
CA TYR A 67 -6.89 -5.59 -10.41
C TYR A 67 -6.57 -4.57 -11.51
N PHE A 68 -5.32 -4.14 -11.61
CA PHE A 68 -4.89 -3.07 -12.54
C PHE A 68 -4.39 -3.59 -13.88
N GLY A 69 -4.10 -4.87 -13.98
CA GLY A 69 -3.53 -5.49 -15.17
C GLY A 69 -2.09 -5.93 -14.97
N PRO A 70 -1.63 -6.94 -15.73
CA PRO A 70 -0.29 -7.52 -15.56
C PRO A 70 0.84 -6.58 -15.96
N MET A 71 0.53 -5.54 -16.72
CA MET A 71 1.53 -4.59 -17.23
C MET A 71 1.77 -3.41 -16.30
N ILE A 72 1.00 -3.29 -15.21
CA ILE A 72 1.16 -2.17 -14.28
C ILE A 72 2.54 -2.22 -13.61
N ARG A 73 3.17 -1.06 -13.51
CA ARG A 73 4.43 -0.93 -12.80
C ARG A 73 4.17 -0.82 -11.29
N ILE A 74 4.75 -1.73 -10.53
CA ILE A 74 4.73 -1.66 -9.07
C ILE A 74 6.10 -1.17 -8.62
N ASN A 75 6.12 0.04 -8.04
CA ASN A 75 7.36 0.68 -7.60
C ASN A 75 7.60 0.35 -6.12
N ASP A 76 8.64 -0.39 -5.86
CA ASP A 76 9.13 -0.73 -4.53
C ASP A 76 10.60 -0.37 -4.36
N SER A 77 11.08 0.58 -5.18
CA SER A 77 12.48 1.03 -5.17
C SER A 77 12.87 1.73 -3.88
N ILE A 78 11.91 2.34 -3.18
CA ILE A 78 12.12 2.92 -1.87
C ILE A 78 11.65 1.90 -0.84
N ASN A 79 12.43 1.74 0.24
CA ASN A 79 12.06 0.82 1.32
C ASN A 79 10.66 1.17 1.84
N PRO A 80 9.67 0.26 1.72
CA PRO A 80 8.29 0.58 2.10
C PRO A 80 8.12 0.94 3.57
N ASP A 81 9.03 0.48 4.44
CA ASP A 81 8.99 0.78 5.87
C ASP A 81 9.44 2.21 6.17
N GLU A 82 10.19 2.82 5.26
CA GLU A 82 10.86 4.10 5.47
C GLU A 82 10.33 5.21 4.56
N VAL A 83 9.53 4.87 3.56
CA VAL A 83 9.09 5.84 2.54
C VAL A 83 8.28 7.00 3.13
N VAL A 84 7.48 6.74 4.16
CA VAL A 84 6.68 7.78 4.83
C VAL A 84 7.60 8.77 5.53
N ALA A 85 8.63 8.28 6.25
CA ALA A 85 9.60 9.14 6.91
C ALA A 85 10.42 9.96 5.90
N ALA A 86 10.82 9.33 4.80
CA ALA A 86 11.53 10.02 3.72
C ALA A 86 10.66 11.13 3.11
N GLY A 87 9.39 10.83 2.86
CA GLY A 87 8.42 11.81 2.36
C GLY A 87 8.19 12.95 3.34
N ALA A 88 8.09 12.66 4.62
CA ALA A 88 7.94 13.67 5.65
C ALA A 88 9.14 14.62 5.68
N THR A 89 10.34 14.10 5.47
CA THR A 89 11.56 14.91 5.39
C THR A 89 11.50 15.89 4.20
N VAL A 90 11.07 15.41 3.04
CA VAL A 90 10.90 16.26 1.86
C VAL A 90 9.83 17.32 2.11
N TYR A 91 8.72 16.94 2.73
CA TYR A 91 7.64 17.88 3.05
C TYR A 91 8.11 18.96 4.04
N ALA A 92 8.89 18.60 5.03
CA ALA A 92 9.50 19.59 5.93
C ALA A 92 10.37 20.58 5.16
N GLY A 93 11.12 20.09 4.17
CA GLY A 93 11.89 20.94 3.27
C GLY A 93 11.02 21.91 2.46
N VAL A 94 9.86 21.43 1.98
CA VAL A 94 8.89 22.30 1.27
C VAL A 94 8.36 23.39 2.20
N LEU A 95 7.97 23.03 3.43
CA LEU A 95 7.44 23.99 4.40
C LEU A 95 8.48 25.03 4.81
N SER A 96 9.76 24.67 4.85
CA SER A 96 10.84 25.61 5.17
C SER A 96 11.31 26.43 3.98
N GLY A 97 10.72 26.23 2.79
CA GLY A 97 11.07 26.95 1.58
C GLY A 97 12.26 26.38 0.80
N GLY A 98 12.79 25.23 1.21
CA GLY A 98 13.93 24.60 0.55
C GLY A 98 13.62 23.97 -0.80
N HIS A 99 12.38 23.59 -1.03
CA HIS A 99 11.92 22.98 -2.29
C HIS A 99 10.74 23.77 -2.85
N ARG A 100 11.04 24.86 -3.56
CA ARG A 100 10.01 25.79 -4.07
C ARG A 100 9.27 25.26 -5.29
N ASP A 101 9.85 24.30 -5.97
CA ASP A 101 9.28 23.68 -7.17
C ASP A 101 8.32 22.52 -6.86
N ILE A 102 8.17 22.18 -5.58
CA ILE A 102 7.29 21.09 -5.14
C ILE A 102 6.09 21.68 -4.41
N VAL A 103 4.90 21.28 -4.86
CA VAL A 103 3.64 21.61 -4.19
C VAL A 103 3.01 20.29 -3.70
N LEU A 104 2.71 20.21 -2.41
CA LEU A 104 2.05 19.07 -1.82
C LEU A 104 0.63 19.46 -1.43
N SER A 105 -0.34 18.71 -1.93
CA SER A 105 -1.75 18.86 -1.61
C SER A 105 -2.31 17.51 -1.22
N ASP A 106 -3.04 17.46 -0.13
CA ASP A 106 -3.64 16.23 0.36
C ASP A 106 -5.15 16.40 0.48
N VAL A 107 -5.84 15.29 0.73
CA VAL A 107 -7.29 15.25 0.83
C VAL A 107 -7.72 14.52 2.09
N THR A 108 -8.92 14.80 2.54
CA THR A 108 -9.58 14.04 3.61
C THR A 108 -10.95 13.57 3.12
N PRO A 109 -11.33 12.31 3.42
CA PRO A 109 -12.61 11.78 2.98
C PRO A 109 -13.80 12.36 3.75
N LEU A 110 -13.55 12.94 4.91
CA LEU A 110 -14.58 13.52 5.77
C LEU A 110 -14.19 14.92 6.17
N THR A 111 -15.20 15.76 6.41
CA THR A 111 -14.97 17.10 6.94
C THR A 111 -14.34 17.00 8.32
N LEU A 112 -13.21 17.69 8.49
CA LEU A 112 -12.56 17.80 9.80
C LEU A 112 -13.31 18.85 10.61
N GLY A 113 -13.73 18.49 11.84
CA GLY A 113 -14.46 19.36 12.74
C GLY A 113 -13.84 19.39 14.12
N TYR A 114 -14.14 20.43 14.86
CA TYR A 114 -13.74 20.59 16.25
C TYR A 114 -14.95 20.47 17.17
#